data_6c0c20e5617c6425cea5529311a4d408
#
_entry.id   6c0c20e5617c6425cea5529311a4d408
#
_cell.length_a   1.000
_cell.length_b   1.000
_cell.length_c   1.000
_cell.angle_alpha   90.00
_cell.angle_beta   90.00
_cell.angle_gamma   90.00
#
_symmetry.space_group_name_H-M   'P 1'
#
loop_
_entity.id
_entity.type
_entity.pdbx_description
1 polymer ?
#
loop_
_entity_poly.entity_id
_entity_poly.type
_entity_poly.pdbx_seq_one_letter_code
_entity_poly.pdbx_strand_id
1 'polypeptide(L)'
;DNEPGERGYFEANEEGAGRLSYVQVDKTEWPEDAAGLSTLDVSNGGQPVMSGPMAGDYWQFATTGGHEFAEGTRLRIVYTYNPGNYGAKYWRIEYKDGDVFKPVPSFELKTETLPLSGETVTYNQAFDASQRVIEFTVVLDNPTSEFVVRQICCSAYQVNGKWLGHPNIKCVSRIAGDPNNENKPLPQMDLLL
;
A
#
# COMPACT_ATOMS: atom_id res chain seq x y z
N ASP A 1 3.06 -19.22 8.34
CA ASP A 1 3.98 -18.62 9.33
C ASP A 1 4.23 -17.18 8.92
N ASN A 2 3.74 -16.24 9.72
CA ASN A 2 3.92 -14.81 9.45
C ASN A 2 5.36 -14.41 9.80
N GLU A 3 6.07 -13.91 8.83
CA GLU A 3 7.39 -13.30 9.02
C GLU A 3 7.30 -12.11 9.99
N PRO A 4 8.37 -11.83 10.78
CA PRO A 4 8.41 -10.65 11.61
C PRO A 4 8.16 -9.37 10.76
N GLY A 5 7.10 -8.63 11.09
CA GLY A 5 6.66 -7.47 10.31
C GLY A 5 5.53 -7.73 9.32
N GLU A 6 5.30 -8.95 8.93
CA GLU A 6 4.20 -9.33 8.02
C GLU A 6 3.01 -9.87 8.82
N ARG A 7 1.82 -9.30 8.59
CA ARG A 7 0.59 -9.65 9.30
C ARG A 7 -0.37 -10.50 8.47
N GLY A 8 0.11 -11.09 7.42
CA GLY A 8 -0.66 -11.89 6.50
C GLY A 8 -0.62 -11.34 5.07
N TYR A 9 -1.20 -12.08 4.17
CA TYR A 9 -1.26 -11.74 2.76
C TYR A 9 -2.53 -12.27 2.12
N PHE A 10 -2.86 -11.68 0.96
CA PHE A 10 -3.90 -12.19 0.06
C PHE A 10 -3.24 -12.65 -1.24
N GLU A 11 -3.56 -13.86 -1.67
CA GLU A 11 -3.11 -14.36 -2.97
C GLU A 11 -3.97 -13.75 -4.09
N ALA A 12 -3.37 -13.60 -5.27
CA ALA A 12 -4.10 -13.25 -6.46
C ALA A 12 -5.12 -14.35 -6.82
N ASN A 13 -6.21 -13.98 -7.50
CA ASN A 13 -7.21 -14.93 -7.95
C ASN A 13 -6.66 -15.97 -8.94
N GLU A 14 -5.63 -15.60 -9.67
CA GLU A 14 -4.84 -16.50 -10.49
C GLU A 14 -3.70 -17.06 -9.64
N GLU A 15 -3.69 -18.37 -9.45
CA GLU A 15 -2.71 -19.03 -8.59
C GLU A 15 -1.27 -18.73 -9.07
N GLY A 16 -0.44 -18.28 -8.14
CA GLY A 16 0.95 -17.94 -8.39
C GLY A 16 1.20 -16.62 -9.12
N ALA A 17 0.16 -15.83 -9.43
CA ALA A 17 0.35 -14.55 -10.12
C ALA A 17 0.89 -13.44 -9.21
N GLY A 18 0.49 -13.43 -7.94
CA GLY A 18 0.96 -12.40 -7.03
C GLY A 18 0.30 -12.46 -5.67
N ARG A 19 0.77 -11.59 -4.80
CA ARG A 19 0.24 -11.46 -3.44
C ARG A 19 0.20 -9.99 -3.00
N LEU A 20 -0.80 -9.69 -2.18
CA LEU A 20 -0.90 -8.43 -1.42
C LEU A 20 -0.62 -8.72 0.04
N SER A 21 0.31 -8.01 0.64
CA SER A 21 0.63 -8.08 2.06
C SER A 21 0.62 -6.69 2.70
N TYR A 22 0.49 -6.66 4.02
CA TYR A 22 0.72 -5.47 4.82
C TYR A 22 1.89 -5.71 5.75
N VAL A 23 2.86 -4.81 5.73
CA VAL A 23 4.08 -4.89 6.52
C VAL A 23 4.11 -3.77 7.55
N GLN A 24 4.25 -4.15 8.81
CA GLN A 24 4.50 -3.23 9.91
C GLN A 24 6.00 -3.15 10.18
N VAL A 25 6.53 -1.94 10.10
CA VAL A 25 7.98 -1.71 10.26
C VAL A 25 8.36 -1.65 11.74
N ASP A 26 7.52 -1.04 12.58
CA ASP A 26 7.74 -0.99 14.02
C ASP A 26 6.58 -1.61 14.79
N LYS A 27 6.86 -2.73 15.46
CA LYS A 27 5.89 -3.44 16.28
C LYS A 27 5.95 -3.06 17.75
N THR A 28 6.99 -2.36 18.17
CA THR A 28 7.26 -2.08 19.59
C THR A 28 6.29 -1.08 20.19
N GLU A 29 5.67 -0.25 19.33
CA GLU A 29 4.69 0.76 19.74
C GLU A 29 3.24 0.26 19.78
N TRP A 30 3.00 -0.98 19.35
CA TRP A 30 1.65 -1.55 19.39
C TRP A 30 1.42 -2.19 20.76
N PRO A 31 0.42 -1.72 21.53
CA PRO A 31 0.06 -2.38 22.78
C PRO A 31 -0.37 -3.84 22.53
N GLU A 32 -0.05 -4.73 23.45
CA GLU A 32 -0.42 -6.15 23.33
C GLU A 32 -1.94 -6.38 23.19
N ASP A 33 -2.74 -5.46 23.71
CA ASP A 33 -4.20 -5.45 23.61
C ASP A 33 -4.75 -4.78 22.35
N ALA A 34 -3.90 -4.23 21.52
CA ALA A 34 -4.27 -3.76 20.17
C ALA A 34 -4.55 -4.92 19.19
N ALA A 35 -4.63 -6.14 19.69
CA ALA A 35 -5.10 -7.30 18.96
C ALA A 35 -6.43 -6.97 18.23
N GLY A 36 -6.41 -6.92 16.92
CA GLY A 36 -7.52 -6.49 16.08
C GLY A 36 -7.37 -5.10 15.44
N LEU A 37 -6.40 -4.28 15.86
CA LEU A 37 -6.05 -3.03 15.18
C LEU A 37 -5.05 -3.24 14.05
N SER A 38 -4.28 -4.29 14.14
CA SER A 38 -3.17 -4.59 13.23
C SER A 38 -3.39 -5.86 12.42
N THR A 39 -4.57 -6.43 12.43
CA THR A 39 -4.87 -7.60 11.60
C THR A 39 -5.24 -7.15 10.21
N LEU A 40 -4.59 -7.77 9.24
CA LEU A 40 -5.06 -7.78 7.88
C LEU A 40 -6.42 -8.51 7.90
N ASP A 41 -7.46 -7.83 7.50
CA ASP A 41 -8.83 -8.33 7.57
C ASP A 41 -9.53 -8.16 6.22
N VAL A 42 -10.66 -8.84 6.08
CA VAL A 42 -11.52 -8.72 4.91
C VAL A 42 -12.78 -7.99 5.34
N SER A 43 -13.02 -6.83 4.76
CA SER A 43 -14.26 -6.08 5.02
C SER A 43 -15.50 -6.84 4.53
N ASN A 44 -16.69 -6.37 4.90
CA ASN A 44 -17.97 -6.92 4.46
C ASN A 44 -18.18 -6.97 2.94
N GLY A 45 -17.25 -6.49 2.13
CA GLY A 45 -17.26 -6.58 0.67
C GLY A 45 -16.11 -7.41 0.10
N GLY A 46 -15.41 -8.20 0.92
CA GLY A 46 -14.26 -8.99 0.47
C GLY A 46 -13.00 -8.17 0.18
N GLN A 47 -12.92 -6.93 0.66
CA GLN A 47 -11.80 -6.04 0.39
C GLN A 47 -10.76 -6.11 1.50
N PRO A 48 -9.46 -6.18 1.16
CA PRO A 48 -8.38 -6.09 2.13
C PRO A 48 -8.45 -4.79 2.94
N VAL A 49 -8.35 -4.90 4.25
CA VAL A 49 -8.44 -3.77 5.18
C VAL A 49 -7.31 -3.84 6.19
N MET A 50 -6.67 -2.70 6.44
CA MET A 50 -5.76 -2.53 7.56
C MET A 50 -6.25 -1.38 8.42
N SER A 51 -6.26 -1.60 9.73
CA SER A 51 -6.59 -0.58 10.73
C SER A 51 -5.31 -0.02 11.35
N GLY A 52 -5.28 1.29 11.60
CA GLY A 52 -4.23 1.96 12.35
C GLY A 52 -2.83 1.93 11.71
N PRO A 53 -2.68 2.30 10.42
CA PRO A 53 -1.36 2.38 9.82
C PRO A 53 -0.49 3.43 10.52
N MET A 54 0.76 3.06 10.79
CA MET A 54 1.78 3.94 11.33
C MET A 54 2.73 4.41 10.23
N ALA A 55 3.44 5.50 10.47
CA ALA A 55 4.46 5.97 9.55
C ALA A 55 5.53 4.88 9.33
N GLY A 56 5.82 4.59 8.08
CA GLY A 56 6.72 3.51 7.68
C GLY A 56 6.05 2.20 7.31
N ASP A 57 4.84 1.92 7.82
CA ASP A 57 4.06 0.76 7.41
C ASP A 57 3.68 0.83 5.93
N TYR A 58 3.51 -0.31 5.30
CA TYR A 58 3.17 -0.30 3.88
C TYR A 58 2.33 -1.49 3.43
N TRP A 59 1.51 -1.24 2.41
CA TRP A 59 0.97 -2.27 1.55
C TRP A 59 2.03 -2.67 0.53
N GLN A 60 2.14 -3.96 0.26
CA GLN A 60 3.05 -4.49 -0.74
C GLN A 60 2.33 -5.42 -1.70
N PHE A 61 2.46 -5.13 -2.99
CA PHE A 61 2.05 -6.01 -4.08
C PHE A 61 3.30 -6.63 -4.66
N ALA A 62 3.33 -7.95 -4.76
CA ALA A 62 4.47 -8.66 -5.31
C ALA A 62 4.00 -9.77 -6.26
N THR A 63 4.66 -9.95 -7.39
CA THR A 63 4.48 -11.14 -8.22
C THR A 63 5.13 -12.35 -7.55
N THR A 64 4.49 -13.51 -7.62
CA THR A 64 4.97 -14.72 -6.93
C THR A 64 5.28 -15.89 -7.86
N GLY A 65 4.88 -15.83 -9.12
CA GLY A 65 4.96 -16.93 -10.07
C GLY A 65 6.34 -17.22 -10.68
N GLY A 66 7.42 -16.63 -10.17
CA GLY A 66 8.76 -16.80 -10.74
C GLY A 66 8.90 -16.20 -12.14
N HIS A 67 8.09 -15.23 -12.48
CA HIS A 67 8.17 -14.52 -13.76
C HIS A 67 9.45 -13.69 -13.82
N GLU A 68 10.17 -13.81 -14.91
CA GLU A 68 11.29 -12.92 -15.18
C GLU A 68 10.83 -11.77 -16.08
N PHE A 69 11.07 -10.56 -15.61
CA PHE A 69 10.81 -9.33 -16.35
C PHE A 69 12.15 -8.80 -16.86
N ALA A 70 12.28 -8.66 -18.16
CA ALA A 70 13.49 -8.12 -18.78
C ALA A 70 13.59 -6.60 -18.59
N GLU A 71 14.79 -6.06 -18.73
CA GLU A 71 14.99 -4.62 -18.92
C GLU A 71 14.11 -4.11 -20.07
N GLY A 72 13.52 -2.93 -19.89
CA GLY A 72 12.61 -2.32 -20.86
C GLY A 72 11.16 -2.81 -20.75
N THR A 73 10.87 -3.81 -19.91
CA THR A 73 9.49 -4.27 -19.68
C THR A 73 8.64 -3.12 -19.15
N ARG A 74 7.48 -2.93 -19.78
CA ARG A 74 6.50 -1.93 -19.38
C ARG A 74 5.39 -2.60 -18.58
N LEU A 75 5.19 -2.13 -17.35
CA LEU A 75 4.18 -2.65 -16.44
C LEU A 75 3.15 -1.56 -16.13
N ARG A 76 1.88 -1.88 -16.27
CA ARG A 76 0.75 -1.01 -15.87
C ARG A 76 0.14 -1.56 -14.60
N ILE A 77 0.01 -0.71 -13.60
CA ILE A 77 -0.55 -1.04 -12.29
C ILE A 77 -1.83 -0.23 -12.09
N VAL A 78 -2.91 -0.94 -11.72
CA VAL A 78 -4.21 -0.32 -11.43
C VAL A 78 -4.76 -0.95 -10.17
N TYR A 79 -5.10 -0.14 -9.20
CA TYR A 79 -5.82 -0.58 -8.00
C TYR A 79 -6.65 0.55 -7.41
N THR A 80 -7.56 0.21 -6.53
CA THR A 80 -8.39 1.17 -5.83
C THR A 80 -7.96 1.28 -4.39
N TYR A 81 -7.85 2.50 -3.89
CA TYR A 81 -7.58 2.79 -2.49
C TYR A 81 -8.69 3.66 -1.90
N ASN A 82 -9.20 3.26 -0.74
CA ASN A 82 -10.21 3.99 0.00
C ASN A 82 -9.78 4.12 1.47
N PRO A 83 -9.26 5.27 1.89
CA PRO A 83 -8.85 5.49 3.27
C PRO A 83 -10.05 5.62 4.22
N GLY A 84 -11.24 5.94 3.71
CA GLY A 84 -12.37 6.33 4.54
C GLY A 84 -12.09 7.64 5.31
N ASN A 85 -12.96 7.97 6.27
CA ASN A 85 -12.85 9.23 7.02
C ASN A 85 -11.67 9.29 8.01
N TYR A 86 -11.10 8.14 8.35
CA TYR A 86 -10.11 8.01 9.43
C TYR A 86 -8.80 7.36 8.96
N GLY A 87 -8.64 7.12 7.67
CA GLY A 87 -7.40 6.58 7.11
C GLY A 87 -6.27 7.60 7.08
N ALA A 88 -5.05 7.11 6.96
CA ALA A 88 -3.89 7.97 6.75
C ALA A 88 -4.01 8.73 5.43
N LYS A 89 -3.56 9.98 5.43
CA LYS A 89 -3.70 10.89 4.30
C LYS A 89 -2.52 10.82 3.34
N TYR A 90 -1.29 10.73 3.85
CA TYR A 90 -0.07 10.89 3.07
C TYR A 90 0.61 9.56 2.86
N TRP A 91 0.83 9.22 1.60
CA TRP A 91 1.40 7.95 1.17
C TRP A 91 2.48 8.16 0.11
N ARG A 92 3.46 7.26 0.09
CA ARG A 92 4.45 7.21 -0.97
C ARG A 92 4.35 5.88 -1.70
N ILE A 93 4.08 5.94 -2.99
CA ILE A 93 4.03 4.77 -3.85
C ILE A 93 5.38 4.64 -4.55
N GLU A 94 5.97 3.46 -4.40
CA GLU A 94 7.28 3.08 -4.94
C GLU A 94 7.17 1.74 -5.66
N TYR A 95 8.05 1.50 -6.61
CA TYR A 95 8.22 0.21 -7.25
C TYR A 95 9.67 -0.26 -7.16
N LYS A 96 9.88 -1.58 -7.17
CA LYS A 96 11.20 -2.18 -7.18
C LYS A 96 11.72 -2.29 -8.61
N ASP A 97 12.91 -1.77 -8.84
CA ASP A 97 13.62 -1.84 -10.10
C ASP A 97 15.03 -2.41 -9.84
N GLY A 98 15.26 -3.65 -10.22
CA GLY A 98 16.39 -4.42 -9.72
C GLY A 98 16.30 -4.59 -8.20
N ASP A 99 17.33 -4.14 -7.48
CA ASP A 99 17.38 -4.22 -6.00
C ASP A 99 17.00 -2.90 -5.30
N VAL A 100 16.52 -1.90 -6.05
CA VAL A 100 16.26 -0.56 -5.52
C VAL A 100 14.79 -0.20 -5.63
N PHE A 101 14.22 0.37 -4.56
CA PHE A 101 12.91 1.00 -4.62
C PHE A 101 13.01 2.43 -5.13
N LYS A 102 12.20 2.76 -6.12
CA LYS A 102 12.11 4.08 -6.76
C LYS A 102 10.69 4.63 -6.64
N PRO A 103 10.50 5.93 -6.39
CA PRO A 103 9.19 6.54 -6.51
C PRO A 103 8.64 6.37 -7.92
N VAL A 104 7.31 6.20 -8.02
CA VAL A 104 6.64 6.11 -9.32
C VAL A 104 6.86 7.38 -10.13
N PRO A 105 7.41 7.32 -11.36
CA PRO A 105 7.83 8.52 -12.09
C PRO A 105 6.69 9.49 -12.44
N SER A 106 5.47 8.97 -12.63
CA SER A 106 4.30 9.79 -12.96
C SER A 106 3.71 10.54 -11.76
N PHE A 107 4.18 10.26 -10.54
CA PHE A 107 3.69 10.89 -9.32
C PHE A 107 4.73 11.86 -8.76
N GLU A 108 4.37 13.15 -8.71
CA GLU A 108 5.24 14.18 -8.17
C GLU A 108 5.50 13.98 -6.68
N LEU A 109 6.77 13.91 -6.29
CA LEU A 109 7.17 13.93 -4.88
C LEU A 109 6.97 15.33 -4.29
N LYS A 110 6.29 15.38 -3.17
CA LYS A 110 6.04 16.61 -2.39
C LYS A 110 6.58 16.44 -0.98
N THR A 111 7.14 17.51 -0.45
CA THR A 111 7.60 17.56 0.94
C THR A 111 6.90 18.72 1.64
N GLU A 112 6.27 18.45 2.76
CA GLU A 112 5.62 19.48 3.57
C GLU A 112 5.79 19.19 5.06
N THR A 113 5.71 20.25 5.87
CA THR A 113 5.66 20.14 7.34
C THR A 113 4.21 20.16 7.79
N LEU A 114 3.79 19.10 8.47
CA LEU A 114 2.41 18.95 8.93
C LEU A 114 2.12 19.88 10.13
N PRO A 115 1.04 20.67 10.08
CA PRO A 115 0.82 21.72 11.06
C PRO A 115 0.54 21.24 12.48
N LEU A 116 -0.04 20.04 12.65
CA LEU A 116 -0.40 19.52 13.98
C LEU A 116 0.73 18.72 14.64
N SER A 117 1.49 17.96 13.86
CA SER A 117 2.59 17.13 14.38
C SER A 117 3.94 17.83 14.34
N GLY A 118 4.10 18.84 13.47
CA GLY A 118 5.41 19.41 13.14
C GLY A 118 6.31 18.48 12.33
N GLU A 119 5.81 17.32 11.97
CA GLU A 119 6.52 16.30 11.19
C GLU A 119 6.69 16.76 9.75
N THR A 120 7.88 16.56 9.17
CA THR A 120 8.13 16.80 7.76
C THR A 120 8.01 15.47 7.01
N VAL A 121 7.07 15.41 6.08
CA VAL A 121 6.76 14.21 5.30
C VAL A 121 7.06 14.40 3.83
N THR A 122 7.56 13.35 3.19
CA THR A 122 7.74 13.28 1.74
C THR A 122 6.82 12.21 1.18
N TYR A 123 5.92 12.60 0.30
CA TYR A 123 4.87 11.75 -0.25
C TYR A 123 4.64 12.03 -1.74
N ASN A 124 3.95 11.15 -2.43
CA ASN A 124 3.50 11.36 -3.81
C ASN A 124 2.00 11.12 -4.01
N GLN A 125 1.29 10.70 -2.94
CA GLN A 125 -0.17 10.60 -2.92
C GLN A 125 -0.71 11.19 -1.63
N ALA A 126 -1.68 12.09 -1.77
CA ALA A 126 -2.46 12.60 -0.65
C ALA A 126 -3.93 12.28 -0.91
N PHE A 127 -4.55 11.58 0.03
CA PHE A 127 -5.94 11.14 -0.09
C PHE A 127 -6.87 12.04 0.71
N ASP A 128 -8.09 12.15 0.22
CA ASP A 128 -9.25 12.56 0.97
C ASP A 128 -10.06 11.31 1.38
N ALA A 129 -11.24 11.48 1.95
CA ALA A 129 -12.08 10.35 2.36
C ALA A 129 -12.69 9.55 1.20
N SER A 130 -12.47 9.98 -0.03
CA SER A 130 -13.04 9.37 -1.22
C SER A 130 -12.20 8.19 -1.71
N GLN A 131 -12.88 7.20 -2.26
CA GLN A 131 -12.22 6.16 -3.00
C GLN A 131 -11.54 6.72 -4.25
N ARG A 132 -10.31 6.30 -4.50
CA ARG A 132 -9.54 6.67 -5.69
C ARG A 132 -9.03 5.47 -6.43
N VAL A 133 -9.00 5.56 -7.74
CA VAL A 133 -8.24 4.67 -8.61
C VAL A 133 -6.81 5.18 -8.67
N ILE A 134 -5.87 4.31 -8.35
CA ILE A 134 -4.44 4.53 -8.52
C ILE A 134 -4.04 3.81 -9.79
N GLU A 135 -3.53 4.56 -10.74
CA GLU A 135 -3.07 4.02 -12.01
C GLU A 135 -1.72 4.63 -12.37
N PHE A 136 -0.77 3.79 -12.72
CA PHE A 136 0.52 4.23 -13.24
C PHE A 136 1.17 3.16 -14.09
N THR A 137 2.14 3.59 -14.89
CA THR A 137 2.98 2.71 -15.70
C THR A 137 4.44 2.96 -15.33
N VAL A 138 5.19 1.88 -15.23
CA VAL A 138 6.64 1.92 -15.04
C VAL A 138 7.34 1.17 -16.18
N VAL A 139 8.55 1.57 -16.47
CA VAL A 139 9.46 0.86 -17.36
C VAL A 139 10.65 0.42 -16.52
N LEU A 140 10.96 -0.86 -16.56
CA LEU A 140 12.08 -1.40 -15.78
C LEU A 140 13.42 -1.03 -16.45
N ASP A 141 14.32 -0.39 -15.69
CA ASP A 141 15.69 -0.15 -16.12
C ASP A 141 16.59 -1.36 -15.87
N ASN A 142 16.13 -2.30 -15.02
CA ASN A 142 16.87 -3.51 -14.67
C ASN A 142 15.95 -4.74 -14.75
N PRO A 143 16.48 -5.90 -15.12
CA PRO A 143 15.71 -7.13 -15.09
C PRO A 143 15.39 -7.51 -13.63
N THR A 144 14.25 -8.15 -13.41
CA THR A 144 13.86 -8.66 -12.10
C THR A 144 13.05 -9.95 -12.23
N SER A 145 13.22 -10.85 -11.28
CA SER A 145 12.40 -12.07 -11.15
C SER A 145 11.14 -11.84 -10.30
N GLU A 146 11.05 -10.68 -9.66
CA GLU A 146 9.92 -10.31 -8.82
C GLU A 146 9.63 -8.81 -9.01
N PHE A 147 8.41 -8.50 -9.44
CA PHE A 147 7.97 -7.12 -9.49
C PHE A 147 7.22 -6.77 -8.21
N VAL A 148 7.62 -5.68 -7.56
CA VAL A 148 7.09 -5.25 -6.27
C VAL A 148 6.68 -3.79 -6.34
N VAL A 149 5.49 -3.51 -5.80
CA VAL A 149 5.01 -2.15 -5.56
C VAL A 149 4.70 -1.99 -4.07
N ARG A 150 5.10 -0.88 -3.49
CA ARG A 150 4.79 -0.50 -2.10
C ARG A 150 4.00 0.78 -2.06
N GLN A 151 2.97 0.79 -1.23
CA GLN A 151 2.27 2.00 -0.81
C GLN A 151 2.58 2.21 0.67
N ILE A 152 3.48 3.16 0.95
CA ILE A 152 4.07 3.41 2.27
C ILE A 152 3.30 4.53 2.95
N CYS A 153 2.84 4.29 4.17
CA CYS A 153 2.25 5.32 5.03
C CYS A 153 3.33 6.31 5.46
N CYS A 154 3.18 7.58 5.12
CA CYS A 154 4.17 8.62 5.45
C CYS A 154 3.88 9.31 6.78
N SER A 155 2.65 9.23 7.29
CA SER A 155 2.25 9.88 8.53
C SER A 155 0.93 9.31 9.05
N ALA A 156 0.75 9.32 10.36
CA ALA A 156 -0.52 9.03 11.02
C ALA A 156 -1.54 10.18 10.91
N TYR A 157 -1.29 11.21 10.10
CA TYR A 157 -2.23 12.30 9.85
C TYR A 157 -3.43 11.79 9.05
N GLN A 158 -4.63 12.00 9.58
CA GLN A 158 -5.86 11.53 8.95
C GLN A 158 -6.34 12.43 7.82
N VAL A 159 -7.11 11.84 6.89
CA VAL A 159 -7.76 12.58 5.80
C VAL A 159 -8.73 13.65 6.30
N ASN A 160 -9.30 13.50 7.49
CA ASN A 160 -10.19 14.46 8.11
C ASN A 160 -9.48 15.64 8.82
N GLY A 161 -8.17 15.75 8.68
CA GLY A 161 -7.37 16.82 9.24
C GLY A 161 -6.96 16.61 10.71
N LYS A 162 -7.12 15.41 11.26
CA LYS A 162 -6.64 15.06 12.60
C LYS A 162 -5.34 14.27 12.50
N TRP A 163 -4.47 14.48 13.47
CA TRP A 163 -3.28 13.64 13.64
C TRP A 163 -3.53 12.64 14.77
N LEU A 164 -3.24 11.38 14.52
CA LEU A 164 -3.54 10.35 15.48
C LEU A 164 -2.51 10.20 16.56
N GLY A 165 -1.24 10.40 16.26
CA GLY A 165 -0.15 10.35 17.24
C GLY A 165 -0.12 9.15 18.19
N HIS A 166 -1.14 8.30 18.12
CA HIS A 166 -1.36 7.17 19.01
C HIS A 166 -1.80 5.92 18.24
N PRO A 167 -1.15 4.78 18.47
CA PRO A 167 -1.50 3.51 17.82
C PRO A 167 -2.91 2.99 18.17
N ASN A 168 -3.54 3.53 19.21
CA ASN A 168 -4.84 3.07 19.73
C ASN A 168 -6.06 3.62 18.99
N ILE A 169 -5.89 4.54 18.05
CA ILE A 169 -7.01 5.10 17.33
C ILE A 169 -7.27 4.30 16.07
N LYS A 170 -8.48 3.75 15.95
CA LYS A 170 -8.91 2.93 14.80
C LYS A 170 -9.01 3.77 13.54
N CYS A 171 -8.02 3.68 12.69
CA CYS A 171 -8.07 4.13 11.32
C CYS A 171 -8.25 2.94 10.41
N VAL A 172 -9.16 3.02 9.47
CA VAL A 172 -9.39 1.97 8.48
C VAL A 172 -8.93 2.46 7.13
N SER A 173 -7.85 1.88 6.62
CA SER A 173 -7.40 2.06 5.24
C SER A 173 -7.79 0.82 4.44
N ARG A 174 -8.38 1.01 3.29
CA ARG A 174 -8.87 -0.07 2.44
C ARG A 174 -8.17 -0.03 1.10
N ILE A 175 -7.71 -1.18 0.66
CA ILE A 175 -7.30 -1.41 -0.72
C ILE A 175 -8.30 -2.36 -1.33
N ALA A 176 -8.98 -1.93 -2.39
CA ALA A 176 -9.90 -2.73 -3.16
C ALA A 176 -9.25 -3.15 -4.49
N GLY A 177 -9.68 -4.28 -4.99
CA GLY A 177 -9.29 -4.75 -6.33
C GLY A 177 -9.79 -3.87 -7.46
N ASP A 178 -9.80 -4.40 -8.66
CA ASP A 178 -10.22 -3.74 -9.90
C ASP A 178 -11.54 -2.98 -9.72
N PRO A 179 -11.58 -1.65 -9.96
CA PRO A 179 -12.80 -0.86 -9.86
C PRO A 179 -13.90 -1.29 -10.85
N ASN A 180 -13.53 -2.02 -11.90
CA ASN A 180 -14.47 -2.56 -12.90
C ASN A 180 -14.95 -3.99 -12.55
N ASN A 181 -14.45 -4.56 -11.49
CA ASN A 181 -14.81 -5.90 -11.05
C ASN A 181 -14.95 -5.95 -9.52
N GLU A 182 -16.14 -5.59 -9.04
CA GLU A 182 -16.46 -5.51 -7.61
C GLU A 182 -16.24 -6.81 -6.82
N ASN A 183 -16.08 -7.93 -7.51
CA ASN A 183 -15.89 -9.26 -6.91
C ASN A 183 -14.42 -9.71 -6.82
N LYS A 184 -13.47 -8.91 -7.31
CA LYS A 184 -12.05 -9.24 -7.19
C LYS A 184 -11.41 -8.48 -6.03
N PRO A 185 -10.95 -9.19 -5.00
CA PRO A 185 -10.37 -8.56 -3.81
C PRO A 185 -8.95 -8.01 -4.01
N LEU A 186 -8.30 -8.29 -5.13
CA LEU A 186 -6.90 -7.94 -5.37
C LEU A 186 -6.74 -6.98 -6.55
N PRO A 187 -5.77 -6.06 -6.48
CA PRO A 187 -5.42 -5.21 -7.60
C PRO A 187 -4.87 -6.04 -8.77
N GLN A 188 -5.25 -5.64 -9.97
CA GLN A 188 -4.70 -6.23 -11.18
C GLN A 188 -3.40 -5.54 -11.56
N MET A 189 -2.38 -6.32 -11.86
CA MET A 189 -1.21 -5.88 -12.61
C MET A 189 -1.35 -6.38 -14.04
N ASP A 190 -1.55 -5.47 -14.98
CA ASP A 190 -1.59 -5.80 -16.40
C ASP A 190 -0.19 -5.64 -16.99
N LEU A 191 0.34 -6.73 -17.56
CA LEU A 191 1.56 -6.69 -18.36
C LEU A 191 1.21 -6.17 -19.75
N LEU A 192 1.74 -5.01 -20.10
CA LEU A 192 1.70 -4.48 -21.46
C LEU A 192 2.97 -4.99 -22.17
N LEU A 193 2.82 -5.98 -23.00
CA LEU A 193 3.87 -6.48 -23.89
C LEU A 193 4.07 -5.56 -25.10
#